data_6f0542133e3cf941049572b0757498b4
#
_entry.id   6f0542133e3cf941049572b0757498b4
#
_cell.length_a   1.000
_cell.length_b   1.000
_cell.length_c   1.000
_cell.angle_alpha   90.00
_cell.angle_beta   90.00
_cell.angle_gamma   90.00
#
_symmetry.space_group_name_H-M   'P 1'
#
loop_
_entity.id
_entity.type
_entity.pdbx_description
1 polymer ?
#
loop_
_entity_poly.entity_id
_entity_poly.type
_entity_poly.pdbx_seq_one_letter_code
_entity_poly.pdbx_strand_id
1 'polypeptide(L)'
;MKVLLAEDDTNIRKGLADILRNEGYTALEAADGQQALELFESEAPDFVCLDIMMPGRSGYEVCRQIRARNSRVPVIFISAKSEEVDKVVGLELGADDFIVKPFGVKEVVARIRAVTRRCLAARELETPAAHFAIADLTVFPSELRARRGKQEIELSLREVRMLELFSRNKGVVLDRATIFDACWGDRFFPSSRTLDQHIAKLRKRIERDPKHPVIIHTVHGVGYRYE
;
A
#
# COMPACT_ATOMS: atom_id res chain seq x y z
N MET A 1 -5.71 -2.20 -3.54
CA MET A 1 -4.96 -1.59 -4.65
C MET A 1 -3.94 -2.59 -5.18
N LYS A 2 -3.89 -2.76 -6.51
CA LYS A 2 -2.92 -3.61 -7.21
C LYS A 2 -1.68 -2.79 -7.56
N VAL A 3 -0.49 -3.32 -7.28
CA VAL A 3 0.80 -2.71 -7.63
C VAL A 3 1.55 -3.67 -8.54
N LEU A 4 1.86 -3.22 -9.74
CA LEU A 4 2.77 -3.95 -10.61
C LEU A 4 4.21 -3.64 -10.20
N LEU A 5 4.97 -4.69 -9.90
CA LEU A 5 6.38 -4.62 -9.52
C LEU A 5 7.20 -5.39 -10.55
N ALA A 6 7.99 -4.68 -11.35
CA ALA A 6 8.90 -5.25 -12.32
C ALA A 6 10.36 -5.09 -11.85
N GLU A 7 11.03 -6.20 -11.63
CA GLU A 7 12.39 -6.30 -11.08
C GLU A 7 12.97 -7.66 -11.48
N ASP A 8 14.13 -7.70 -12.08
CA ASP A 8 14.75 -8.95 -12.53
C ASP A 8 15.41 -9.72 -11.39
N ASP A 9 16.01 -9.02 -10.40
CA ASP A 9 16.55 -9.70 -9.22
C ASP A 9 15.43 -10.30 -8.36
N THR A 10 15.43 -11.62 -8.26
CA THR A 10 14.41 -12.37 -7.52
C THR A 10 14.35 -12.03 -6.03
N ASN A 11 15.49 -11.72 -5.40
CA ASN A 11 15.53 -11.40 -3.97
C ASN A 11 14.97 -10.01 -3.70
N ILE A 12 15.36 -9.03 -4.53
CA ILE A 12 14.85 -7.66 -4.45
C ILE A 12 13.36 -7.66 -4.75
N ARG A 13 12.91 -8.34 -5.81
CA ARG A 13 11.50 -8.47 -6.18
C ARG A 13 10.65 -9.05 -5.06
N LYS A 14 11.06 -10.18 -4.48
CA LYS A 14 10.36 -10.79 -3.34
C LYS A 14 10.34 -9.88 -2.12
N GLY A 15 11.46 -9.26 -1.77
CA GLY A 15 11.54 -8.33 -0.64
C GLY A 15 10.60 -7.12 -0.81
N LEU A 16 10.55 -6.53 -1.99
CA LEU A 16 9.62 -5.43 -2.31
C LEU A 16 8.15 -5.90 -2.32
N ALA A 17 7.88 -7.08 -2.88
CA ALA A 17 6.53 -7.65 -2.88
C ALA A 17 6.03 -7.91 -1.44
N ASP A 18 6.90 -8.39 -0.56
CA ASP A 18 6.56 -8.59 0.86
C ASP A 18 6.31 -7.26 1.59
N ILE A 19 7.09 -6.22 1.30
CA ILE A 19 6.85 -4.86 1.81
C ILE A 19 5.46 -4.38 1.37
N LEU A 20 5.15 -4.49 0.08
CA LEU A 20 3.85 -4.10 -0.47
C LEU A 20 2.70 -4.87 0.18
N ARG A 21 2.81 -6.19 0.28
CA ARG A 21 1.79 -7.05 0.91
C ARG A 21 1.59 -6.69 2.38
N ASN A 22 2.66 -6.40 3.10
CA ASN A 22 2.59 -5.98 4.51
C ASN A 22 1.88 -4.63 4.70
N GLU A 23 1.95 -3.73 3.72
CA GLU A 23 1.25 -2.45 3.73
C GLU A 23 -0.22 -2.55 3.23
N GLY A 24 -0.65 -3.71 2.75
CA GLY A 24 -2.04 -3.96 2.32
C GLY A 24 -2.26 -3.83 0.81
N TYR A 25 -1.20 -3.87 0.00
CA TYR A 25 -1.30 -3.89 -1.46
C TYR A 25 -1.34 -5.33 -2.00
N THR A 26 -1.89 -5.48 -3.19
CA THR A 26 -1.76 -6.71 -3.99
C THR A 26 -0.57 -6.53 -4.92
N ALA A 27 0.53 -7.24 -4.69
CA ALA A 27 1.71 -7.18 -5.54
C ALA A 27 1.55 -8.13 -6.74
N LEU A 28 1.64 -7.56 -7.94
CA LEU A 28 1.74 -8.27 -9.22
C LEU A 28 3.22 -8.28 -9.60
N GLU A 29 3.86 -9.43 -9.60
CA GLU A 29 5.30 -9.56 -9.80
C GLU A 29 5.62 -9.86 -11.26
N ALA A 30 6.54 -9.10 -11.86
CA ALA A 30 7.13 -9.32 -13.17
C ALA A 30 8.65 -9.45 -13.06
N ALA A 31 9.22 -10.44 -13.72
CA ALA A 31 10.65 -10.68 -13.72
C ALA A 31 11.40 -9.92 -14.84
N ASP A 32 10.67 -9.36 -15.78
CA ASP A 32 11.22 -8.62 -16.93
C ASP A 32 10.19 -7.62 -17.48
N GLY A 33 10.64 -6.80 -18.44
CA GLY A 33 9.80 -5.78 -19.03
C GLY A 33 8.66 -6.29 -19.91
N GLN A 34 8.81 -7.49 -20.52
CA GLN A 34 7.74 -8.07 -21.32
C GLN A 34 6.59 -8.55 -20.43
N GLN A 35 6.90 -9.31 -19.38
CA GLN A 35 5.93 -9.76 -18.40
C GLN A 35 5.24 -8.57 -17.69
N ALA A 36 5.99 -7.47 -17.45
CA ALA A 36 5.42 -6.27 -16.87
C ALA A 36 4.31 -5.68 -17.76
N LEU A 37 4.52 -5.62 -19.07
CA LEU A 37 3.50 -5.11 -20.00
C LEU A 37 2.28 -6.03 -20.11
N GLU A 38 2.48 -7.34 -20.11
CA GLU A 38 1.41 -8.33 -20.14
C GLU A 38 0.53 -8.22 -18.88
N LEU A 39 1.15 -8.13 -17.69
CA LEU A 39 0.44 -7.94 -16.44
C LEU A 39 -0.24 -6.56 -16.36
N PHE A 40 0.38 -5.52 -16.93
CA PHE A 40 -0.24 -4.21 -16.99
C PHE A 40 -1.54 -4.22 -17.79
N GLU A 41 -1.58 -4.93 -18.92
CA GLU A 41 -2.76 -5.05 -19.77
C GLU A 41 -3.85 -5.92 -19.14
N SER A 42 -3.48 -7.06 -18.58
CA SER A 42 -4.45 -8.04 -18.07
C SER A 42 -5.01 -7.69 -16.69
N GLU A 43 -4.23 -7.06 -15.82
CA GLU A 43 -4.58 -6.86 -14.42
C GLU A 43 -4.98 -5.42 -14.06
N ALA A 44 -4.73 -4.45 -14.96
CA ALA A 44 -5.01 -3.02 -14.77
C ALA A 44 -4.55 -2.50 -13.38
N PRO A 45 -3.22 -2.45 -13.11
CA PRO A 45 -2.70 -2.04 -11.80
C PRO A 45 -3.02 -0.59 -11.48
N ASP A 46 -3.14 -0.28 -10.19
CA ASP A 46 -3.39 1.07 -9.70
C ASP A 46 -2.15 1.97 -9.74
N PHE A 47 -0.95 1.38 -9.62
CA PHE A 47 0.35 2.01 -9.90
C PHE A 47 1.43 0.98 -10.20
N VAL A 48 2.59 1.45 -10.66
CA VAL A 48 3.67 0.60 -11.18
C VAL A 48 5.00 0.98 -10.54
N CYS A 49 5.77 -0.02 -10.12
CA CYS A 49 7.17 0.09 -9.70
C CYS A 49 8.03 -0.63 -10.75
N LEU A 50 9.01 0.06 -11.34
CA LEU A 50 9.85 -0.47 -12.40
C LEU A 50 11.32 -0.36 -12.05
N ASP A 51 12.06 -1.47 -12.11
CA ASP A 51 13.51 -1.33 -12.28
C ASP A 51 13.81 -0.85 -13.70
N ILE A 52 14.80 0.01 -13.80
CA ILE A 52 15.28 0.51 -15.09
C ILE A 52 16.11 -0.57 -15.81
N MET A 53 16.92 -1.31 -15.04
CA MET A 53 17.92 -2.22 -15.56
C MET A 53 17.38 -3.66 -15.65
N MET A 54 16.38 -3.88 -16.48
CA MET A 54 15.85 -5.23 -16.71
C MET A 54 16.35 -5.80 -18.05
N PRO A 55 16.51 -7.14 -18.17
CA PRO A 55 16.88 -7.78 -19.41
C PRO A 55 15.77 -7.64 -20.46
N GLY A 56 16.17 -7.59 -21.72
CA GLY A 56 15.26 -7.46 -22.86
C GLY A 56 14.71 -6.05 -23.00
N ARG A 57 13.66 -5.72 -22.28
CA ARG A 57 13.05 -4.38 -22.29
C ARG A 57 13.39 -3.63 -20.99
N SER A 58 14.03 -2.49 -21.15
CA SER A 58 14.35 -1.61 -20.01
C SER A 58 13.08 -1.03 -19.37
N GLY A 59 13.17 -0.65 -18.07
CA GLY A 59 12.06 0.02 -17.38
C GLY A 59 11.64 1.33 -18.06
N TYR A 60 12.55 2.03 -18.73
CA TYR A 60 12.24 3.22 -19.52
C TYR A 60 11.32 2.91 -20.71
N GLU A 61 11.59 1.83 -21.43
CA GLU A 61 10.75 1.39 -22.55
C GLU A 61 9.38 0.93 -22.09
N VAL A 62 9.33 0.20 -20.96
CA VAL A 62 8.08 -0.19 -20.30
C VAL A 62 7.27 1.03 -19.89
N CYS A 63 7.89 2.02 -19.23
CA CYS A 63 7.25 3.27 -18.83
C CYS A 63 6.66 4.01 -20.04
N ARG A 64 7.43 4.15 -21.12
CA ARG A 64 6.97 4.80 -22.36
C ARG A 64 5.74 4.10 -22.94
N GLN A 65 5.71 2.77 -22.98
CA GLN A 65 4.56 2.02 -23.47
C GLN A 65 3.35 2.14 -22.55
N ILE A 66 3.55 2.13 -21.25
CA ILE A 66 2.48 2.37 -20.28
C ILE A 66 1.91 3.76 -20.46
N ARG A 67 2.74 4.79 -20.62
CA ARG A 67 2.30 6.18 -20.82
C ARG A 67 1.51 6.37 -22.11
N ALA A 68 1.87 5.67 -23.18
CA ALA A 68 1.13 5.70 -24.43
C ALA A 68 -0.29 5.12 -24.31
N ARG A 69 -0.52 4.18 -23.36
CA ARG A 69 -1.82 3.54 -23.13
C ARG A 69 -2.61 4.18 -21.98
N ASN A 70 -1.92 4.60 -20.94
CA ASN A 70 -2.49 5.22 -19.74
C ASN A 70 -1.54 6.28 -19.18
N SER A 71 -1.85 7.54 -19.45
CA SER A 71 -1.06 8.68 -18.98
C SER A 71 -1.20 8.95 -17.48
N ARG A 72 -2.22 8.37 -16.80
CA ARG A 72 -2.58 8.70 -15.42
C ARG A 72 -2.08 7.70 -14.39
N VAL A 73 -1.76 6.45 -14.79
CA VAL A 73 -1.28 5.46 -13.82
C VAL A 73 0.07 5.92 -13.25
N PRO A 74 0.23 6.04 -11.93
CA PRO A 74 1.51 6.45 -11.37
C PRO A 74 2.61 5.42 -11.61
N VAL A 75 3.82 5.90 -11.90
CA VAL A 75 5.01 5.08 -12.13
C VAL A 75 6.13 5.54 -11.19
N ILE A 76 6.72 4.60 -10.47
CA ILE A 76 7.91 4.81 -9.63
C ILE A 76 9.05 4.00 -10.23
N PHE A 77 10.19 4.64 -10.51
CA PHE A 77 11.41 3.90 -10.83
C PHE A 77 12.15 3.47 -9.54
N ILE A 78 12.67 2.25 -9.55
CA ILE A 78 13.51 1.69 -8.49
C ILE A 78 14.78 1.19 -9.16
N SER A 79 15.91 1.87 -9.03
CA SER A 79 17.10 1.52 -9.81
C SER A 79 18.41 1.78 -9.08
N ALA A 80 19.44 1.02 -9.46
CA ALA A 80 20.83 1.30 -9.06
C ALA A 80 21.42 2.54 -9.75
N LYS A 81 20.80 3.02 -10.84
CA LYS A 81 21.18 4.27 -11.49
C LYS A 81 20.86 5.43 -10.58
N SER A 82 21.89 6.16 -10.17
CA SER A 82 21.79 7.25 -9.18
C SER A 82 22.19 8.62 -9.75
N GLU A 83 22.66 8.66 -11.00
CA GLU A 83 23.10 9.91 -11.62
C GLU A 83 21.91 10.85 -11.81
N GLU A 84 22.19 12.14 -11.73
CA GLU A 84 21.17 13.19 -11.90
C GLU A 84 20.48 13.08 -13.26
N VAL A 85 21.23 12.74 -14.31
CA VAL A 85 20.74 12.53 -15.67
C VAL A 85 19.70 11.40 -15.71
N ASP A 86 19.93 10.28 -15.03
CA ASP A 86 18.97 9.16 -15.01
C ASP A 86 17.65 9.55 -14.34
N LYS A 87 17.70 10.34 -13.29
CA LYS A 87 16.51 10.87 -12.61
C LYS A 87 15.73 11.83 -13.50
N VAL A 88 16.44 12.74 -14.20
CA VAL A 88 15.83 13.69 -15.15
C VAL A 88 15.16 12.93 -16.28
N VAL A 89 15.83 11.97 -16.90
CA VAL A 89 15.26 11.11 -17.95
C VAL A 89 14.02 10.38 -17.46
N GLY A 90 14.07 9.81 -16.26
CA GLY A 90 12.91 9.12 -15.67
C GLY A 90 11.70 10.03 -15.49
N LEU A 91 11.91 11.25 -14.99
CA LEU A 91 10.85 12.23 -14.80
C LEU A 91 10.29 12.76 -16.14
N GLU A 92 11.16 13.02 -17.14
CA GLU A 92 10.75 13.42 -18.50
C GLU A 92 9.93 12.33 -19.19
N LEU A 93 10.18 11.07 -18.93
CA LEU A 93 9.37 9.93 -19.38
C LEU A 93 8.02 9.84 -18.66
N GLY A 94 7.78 10.70 -17.69
CA GLY A 94 6.52 10.77 -16.94
C GLY A 94 6.46 9.89 -15.69
N ALA A 95 7.60 9.54 -15.10
CA ALA A 95 7.60 8.91 -13.78
C ALA A 95 7.18 9.92 -12.70
N ASP A 96 6.50 9.41 -11.67
CA ASP A 96 6.00 10.21 -10.54
C ASP A 96 6.99 10.28 -9.38
N ASP A 97 7.90 9.32 -9.28
CA ASP A 97 8.96 9.28 -8.27
C ASP A 97 10.10 8.33 -8.68
N PHE A 98 11.21 8.42 -7.94
CA PHE A 98 12.42 7.64 -8.19
C PHE A 98 13.03 7.18 -6.86
N ILE A 99 13.36 5.88 -6.75
CA ILE A 99 14.00 5.27 -5.59
C ILE A 99 15.36 4.72 -6.03
N VAL A 100 16.43 5.13 -5.34
CA VAL A 100 17.78 4.66 -5.65
C VAL A 100 18.11 3.42 -4.81
N LYS A 101 18.67 2.39 -5.43
CA LYS A 101 19.25 1.23 -4.75
C LYS A 101 20.68 1.56 -4.25
N PRO A 102 21.07 1.15 -3.02
CA PRO A 102 20.28 0.43 -2.04
C PRO A 102 19.32 1.34 -1.28
N PHE A 103 18.11 0.85 -1.00
CA PHE A 103 17.07 1.61 -0.34
C PHE A 103 16.69 1.00 1.02
N GLY A 104 16.24 1.86 1.92
CA GLY A 104 15.67 1.42 3.20
C GLY A 104 14.18 1.10 3.10
N VAL A 105 13.72 0.07 3.84
CA VAL A 105 12.29 -0.30 3.88
C VAL A 105 11.39 0.90 4.21
N LYS A 106 11.81 1.75 5.16
CA LYS A 106 11.05 2.95 5.56
C LYS A 106 10.88 3.95 4.40
N GLU A 107 11.92 4.12 3.58
CA GLU A 107 11.88 5.02 2.41
C GLU A 107 10.89 4.49 1.38
N VAL A 108 11.00 3.22 1.00
CA VAL A 108 10.08 2.57 0.05
C VAL A 108 8.63 2.73 0.51
N VAL A 109 8.35 2.41 1.77
CA VAL A 109 6.99 2.53 2.36
C VAL A 109 6.49 3.98 2.30
N ALA A 110 7.33 4.97 2.65
CA ALA A 110 6.95 6.37 2.64
C ALA A 110 6.59 6.86 1.22
N ARG A 111 7.39 6.49 0.20
CA ARG A 111 7.16 6.86 -1.19
C ARG A 111 5.90 6.19 -1.77
N ILE A 112 5.75 4.89 -1.52
CA ILE A 112 4.54 4.14 -1.92
C ILE A 112 3.28 4.78 -1.32
N ARG A 113 3.30 5.14 -0.04
CA ARG A 113 2.18 5.83 0.60
C ARG A 113 1.89 7.20 -0.01
N ALA A 114 2.93 7.97 -0.37
CA ALA A 114 2.76 9.25 -1.02
C ALA A 114 2.09 9.13 -2.40
N VAL A 115 2.50 8.13 -3.20
CA VAL A 115 1.87 7.83 -4.48
C VAL A 115 0.43 7.34 -4.28
N THR A 116 0.20 6.43 -3.32
CA THR A 116 -1.14 5.93 -2.99
C THR A 116 -2.10 7.07 -2.63
N ARG A 117 -1.68 8.03 -1.80
CA ARG A 117 -2.50 9.20 -1.46
C ARG A 117 -2.90 9.98 -2.72
N ARG A 118 -1.96 10.21 -3.65
CA ARG A 118 -2.26 10.90 -4.93
C ARG A 118 -3.26 10.12 -5.77
N CYS A 119 -3.12 8.79 -5.86
CA CYS A 119 -4.07 7.94 -6.59
C CYS A 119 -5.48 8.01 -6.00
N LEU A 120 -5.58 7.94 -4.67
CA LEU A 120 -6.86 7.98 -3.97
C LEU A 120 -7.50 9.37 -4.09
N ALA A 121 -6.73 10.45 -3.90
CA ALA A 121 -7.22 11.82 -4.09
C ALA A 121 -7.71 12.08 -5.52
N ALA A 122 -7.03 11.56 -6.53
CA ALA A 122 -7.48 11.68 -7.92
C ALA A 122 -8.82 10.96 -8.20
N ARG A 123 -9.06 9.83 -7.51
CA ARG A 123 -10.35 9.11 -7.56
C ARG A 123 -11.48 9.85 -6.83
N GLU A 124 -11.17 10.58 -5.77
CA GLU A 124 -12.16 11.34 -4.97
C GLU A 124 -12.66 12.61 -5.65
N LEU A 125 -11.96 13.14 -6.66
CA LEU A 125 -12.51 14.23 -7.49
C LEU A 125 -13.78 13.79 -8.24
N GLU A 126 -14.05 12.49 -8.28
CA GLU A 126 -15.27 11.88 -8.84
C GLU A 126 -16.33 11.53 -7.77
N THR A 127 -15.99 11.55 -6.46
CA THR A 127 -16.89 11.25 -5.34
C THR A 127 -16.51 12.08 -4.11
N PRO A 128 -17.48 12.58 -3.29
CA PRO A 128 -17.14 13.39 -2.12
C PRO A 128 -16.24 12.64 -1.14
N ALA A 129 -15.24 13.34 -0.61
CA ALA A 129 -14.27 12.82 0.35
C ALA A 129 -14.96 12.09 1.50
N ALA A 130 -14.99 10.77 1.45
CA ALA A 130 -15.58 9.96 2.50
C ALA A 130 -14.59 9.87 3.67
N HIS A 131 -14.90 10.51 4.78
CA HIS A 131 -14.25 10.27 6.06
C HIS A 131 -15.22 9.51 6.97
N PHE A 132 -14.70 8.79 7.96
CA PHE A 132 -15.54 8.14 8.97
C PHE A 132 -14.95 8.34 10.35
N ALA A 133 -15.83 8.31 11.36
CA ALA A 133 -15.44 8.41 12.75
C ALA A 133 -15.28 7.01 13.37
N ILE A 134 -14.28 6.86 14.23
CA ILE A 134 -14.09 5.70 15.10
C ILE A 134 -13.54 6.17 16.44
N ALA A 135 -14.32 6.06 17.50
CA ALA A 135 -14.07 6.65 18.82
C ALA A 135 -13.79 8.16 18.70
N ASP A 136 -12.65 8.65 19.19
CA ASP A 136 -12.22 10.05 19.15
C ASP A 136 -11.36 10.38 17.89
N LEU A 137 -11.38 9.50 16.88
CA LEU A 137 -10.64 9.66 15.63
C LEU A 137 -11.57 9.96 14.46
N THR A 138 -11.12 10.83 13.57
CA THR A 138 -11.66 10.98 12.22
C THR A 138 -10.64 10.38 11.24
N VAL A 139 -11.05 9.36 10.50
CA VAL A 139 -10.19 8.66 9.53
C VAL A 139 -10.48 9.18 8.13
N PHE A 140 -9.44 9.53 7.41
CA PHE A 140 -9.45 10.00 6.02
C PHE A 140 -8.77 8.94 5.15
N PRO A 141 -9.53 8.03 4.53
CA PRO A 141 -8.98 6.91 3.76
C PRO A 141 -8.06 7.33 2.62
N SER A 142 -8.43 8.37 1.88
CA SER A 142 -7.65 8.92 0.77
C SER A 142 -6.34 9.55 1.20
N GLU A 143 -6.31 10.13 2.38
CA GLU A 143 -5.09 10.71 2.94
C GLU A 143 -4.19 9.64 3.60
N LEU A 144 -4.67 8.41 3.81
CA LEU A 144 -4.05 7.38 4.65
C LEU A 144 -3.69 7.94 6.03
N ARG A 145 -4.61 8.68 6.63
CA ARG A 145 -4.44 9.37 7.91
C ARG A 145 -5.68 9.28 8.79
N ALA A 146 -5.44 9.40 10.09
CA ALA A 146 -6.48 9.71 11.05
C ALA A 146 -6.11 10.99 11.80
N ARG A 147 -7.12 11.71 12.31
CA ARG A 147 -6.94 12.90 13.14
C ARG A 147 -7.62 12.71 14.49
N ARG A 148 -6.91 13.08 15.55
CA ARG A 148 -7.43 13.22 16.91
C ARG A 148 -7.23 14.68 17.34
N GLY A 149 -8.26 15.50 17.22
CA GLY A 149 -8.12 16.94 17.40
C GLY A 149 -7.08 17.52 16.43
N LYS A 150 -5.97 18.07 16.96
CA LYS A 150 -4.87 18.63 16.15
C LYS A 150 -3.77 17.60 15.80
N GLN A 151 -3.83 16.42 16.39
CA GLN A 151 -2.83 15.37 16.14
C GLN A 151 -3.16 14.61 14.85
N GLU A 152 -2.19 14.52 13.93
CA GLU A 152 -2.26 13.67 12.74
C GLU A 152 -1.55 12.34 13.00
N ILE A 153 -2.16 11.25 12.53
CA ILE A 153 -1.68 9.88 12.67
C ILE A 153 -1.61 9.28 11.26
N GLU A 154 -0.42 8.96 10.79
CA GLU A 154 -0.25 8.25 9.52
C GLU A 154 -0.67 6.78 9.66
N LEU A 155 -1.39 6.31 8.64
CA LEU A 155 -1.88 4.94 8.56
C LEU A 155 -1.39 4.26 7.28
N SER A 156 -1.22 2.94 7.33
CA SER A 156 -1.09 2.13 6.11
C SER A 156 -2.48 1.88 5.49
N LEU A 157 -2.51 1.50 4.22
CA LEU A 157 -3.76 1.11 3.56
C LEU A 157 -4.47 -0.03 4.31
N ARG A 158 -3.70 -0.97 4.87
CA ARG A 158 -4.26 -2.06 5.68
C ARG A 158 -4.87 -1.58 6.97
N GLU A 159 -4.22 -0.65 7.68
CA GLU A 159 -4.73 -0.07 8.92
C GLU A 159 -6.03 0.69 8.66
N VAL A 160 -6.11 1.43 7.57
CA VAL A 160 -7.37 2.09 7.14
C VAL A 160 -8.47 1.07 6.91
N ARG A 161 -8.21 -0.04 6.17
CA ARG A 161 -9.20 -1.11 5.94
C ARG A 161 -9.68 -1.75 7.25
N MET A 162 -8.77 -2.01 8.18
CA MET A 162 -9.14 -2.55 9.49
C MET A 162 -10.04 -1.57 10.27
N LEU A 163 -9.69 -0.29 10.31
CA LEU A 163 -10.50 0.73 10.98
C LEU A 163 -11.88 0.88 10.34
N GLU A 164 -11.96 0.85 9.00
CA GLU A 164 -13.22 0.90 8.27
C GLU A 164 -14.10 -0.32 8.59
N LEU A 165 -13.50 -1.52 8.60
CA LEU A 165 -14.21 -2.76 8.96
C LEU A 165 -14.77 -2.69 10.39
N PHE A 166 -13.98 -2.24 11.35
CA PHE A 166 -14.41 -2.07 12.74
C PHE A 166 -15.50 -0.99 12.87
N SER A 167 -15.33 0.14 12.18
CA SER A 167 -16.32 1.23 12.23
C SER A 167 -17.69 0.80 11.70
N ARG A 168 -17.71 0.00 10.62
CA ARG A 168 -18.96 -0.55 10.04
C ARG A 168 -19.61 -1.63 10.91
N ASN A 169 -18.86 -2.26 11.80
CA ASN A 169 -19.30 -3.35 12.66
C ASN A 169 -19.19 -2.99 14.15
N LYS A 170 -19.58 -1.76 14.50
CA LYS A 170 -19.55 -1.30 15.89
C LYS A 170 -20.36 -2.22 16.81
N GLY A 171 -19.80 -2.63 17.95
CA GLY A 171 -20.39 -3.52 18.94
C GLY A 171 -20.36 -5.00 18.57
N VAL A 172 -19.99 -5.34 17.33
CA VAL A 172 -19.94 -6.74 16.85
C VAL A 172 -18.54 -7.33 17.09
N VAL A 173 -18.48 -8.55 17.60
CA VAL A 173 -17.22 -9.30 17.67
C VAL A 173 -16.89 -9.85 16.30
N LEU A 174 -15.79 -9.41 15.74
CA LEU A 174 -15.25 -9.93 14.49
C LEU A 174 -14.23 -11.03 14.80
N ASP A 175 -14.47 -12.21 14.28
CA ASP A 175 -13.51 -13.31 14.41
C ASP A 175 -12.25 -13.04 13.54
N ARG A 176 -11.20 -13.81 13.79
CA ARG A 176 -9.91 -13.61 13.12
C ARG A 176 -9.97 -13.86 11.63
N ALA A 177 -10.79 -14.84 11.20
CA ALA A 177 -10.94 -15.18 9.78
C ALA A 177 -11.63 -14.04 9.03
N THR A 178 -12.74 -13.53 9.56
CA THR A 178 -13.49 -12.40 9.01
C THR A 178 -12.60 -11.16 8.83
N ILE A 179 -11.79 -10.80 9.84
CA ILE A 179 -10.88 -9.66 9.74
C ILE A 179 -9.81 -9.93 8.68
N PHE A 180 -9.35 -11.17 8.61
CA PHE A 180 -8.32 -11.60 7.68
C PHE A 180 -8.81 -11.47 6.23
N ASP A 181 -9.93 -12.09 5.92
CA ASP A 181 -10.52 -12.11 4.57
C ASP A 181 -10.82 -10.68 4.09
N ALA A 182 -11.38 -9.84 4.97
CA ALA A 182 -11.69 -8.45 4.63
C ALA A 182 -10.44 -7.58 4.36
N CYS A 183 -9.32 -7.83 5.07
CA CYS A 183 -8.15 -6.94 5.01
C CYS A 183 -6.98 -7.48 4.18
N TRP A 184 -6.93 -8.79 3.92
CA TRP A 184 -5.86 -9.46 3.15
C TRP A 184 -6.33 -10.11 1.85
N GLY A 185 -7.63 -10.47 1.74
CA GLY A 185 -8.22 -11.15 0.57
C GLY A 185 -7.89 -12.65 0.51
N ASP A 186 -8.59 -13.37 -0.37
CA ASP A 186 -8.68 -14.85 -0.42
C ASP A 186 -7.39 -15.62 -0.69
N ARG A 187 -6.28 -14.97 -1.00
CA ARG A 187 -5.02 -15.63 -1.44
C ARG A 187 -3.96 -15.77 -0.36
N PHE A 188 -4.24 -15.36 0.84
CA PHE A 188 -3.23 -15.36 1.89
C PHE A 188 -3.71 -16.13 3.14
N PHE A 189 -3.02 -17.24 3.48
CA PHE A 189 -3.25 -18.02 4.70
C PHE A 189 -2.13 -17.77 5.72
N PRO A 190 -2.16 -16.69 6.50
CA PRO A 190 -1.18 -16.48 7.55
C PRO A 190 -1.61 -17.12 8.86
N SER A 191 -0.61 -17.33 9.70
CA SER A 191 -0.88 -17.77 11.08
C SER A 191 -1.67 -16.69 11.85
N SER A 192 -2.48 -17.11 12.82
CA SER A 192 -3.21 -16.20 13.74
C SER A 192 -2.32 -15.12 14.38
N ARG A 193 -1.03 -15.44 14.58
CA ARG A 193 -0.01 -14.50 15.11
C ARG A 193 0.19 -13.26 14.22
N THR A 194 -0.01 -13.38 12.91
CA THR A 194 0.16 -12.25 11.98
C THR A 194 -0.89 -11.17 12.23
N LEU A 195 -2.17 -11.54 12.40
CA LEU A 195 -3.23 -10.58 12.71
C LEU A 195 -2.98 -9.89 14.06
N ASP A 196 -2.63 -10.67 15.09
CA ASP A 196 -2.39 -10.13 16.43
C ASP A 196 -1.25 -9.10 16.43
N GLN A 197 -0.20 -9.30 15.60
CA GLN A 197 0.86 -8.33 15.38
C GLN A 197 0.37 -7.05 14.70
N HIS A 198 -0.51 -7.17 13.70
CA HIS A 198 -1.08 -5.99 13.02
C HIS A 198 -2.01 -5.20 13.95
N ILE A 199 -2.84 -5.88 14.73
CA ILE A 199 -3.67 -5.22 15.75
C ILE A 199 -2.79 -4.53 16.80
N ALA A 200 -1.71 -5.15 17.25
CA ALA A 200 -0.78 -4.53 18.19
C ALA A 200 -0.09 -3.30 17.61
N LYS A 201 0.30 -3.32 16.32
CA LYS A 201 0.85 -2.15 15.61
C LYS A 201 -0.20 -1.04 15.47
N LEU A 202 -1.42 -1.40 15.08
CA LEU A 202 -2.51 -0.46 14.94
C LEU A 202 -2.82 0.23 16.28
N ARG A 203 -2.96 -0.53 17.38
CA ARG A 203 -3.15 0.02 18.72
C ARG A 203 -2.06 1.01 19.11
N LYS A 204 -0.79 0.71 18.82
CA LYS A 204 0.32 1.65 19.10
C LYS A 204 0.17 3.00 18.40
N ARG A 205 -0.59 3.08 17.32
CA ARG A 205 -0.84 4.32 16.59
C ARG A 205 -2.10 5.05 17.08
N ILE A 206 -3.18 4.28 17.31
CA ILE A 206 -4.51 4.86 17.51
C ILE A 206 -4.95 4.90 18.97
N GLU A 207 -4.44 4.04 19.84
CA GLU A 207 -4.81 4.06 21.26
C GLU A 207 -3.98 5.11 22.02
N ARG A 208 -4.56 5.69 23.06
CA ARG A 208 -3.82 6.57 23.99
C ARG A 208 -2.85 5.76 24.85
N ASP A 209 -3.33 4.61 25.34
CA ASP A 209 -2.51 3.59 25.99
C ASP A 209 -2.69 2.23 25.28
N PRO A 210 -1.69 1.79 24.49
CA PRO A 210 -1.77 0.50 23.80
C PRO A 210 -1.88 -0.72 24.71
N LYS A 211 -1.52 -0.59 25.99
CA LYS A 211 -1.64 -1.67 26.98
C LYS A 211 -3.06 -1.79 27.53
N HIS A 212 -3.81 -0.69 27.56
CA HIS A 212 -5.21 -0.63 27.97
C HIS A 212 -6.05 -0.08 26.80
N PRO A 213 -6.25 -0.87 25.73
CA PRO A 213 -6.92 -0.40 24.53
C PRO A 213 -8.41 -0.17 24.80
N VAL A 214 -8.93 0.99 24.35
CA VAL A 214 -10.32 1.40 24.49
C VAL A 214 -11.06 1.50 23.16
N ILE A 215 -10.35 1.46 22.04
CA ILE A 215 -10.95 1.50 20.70
C ILE A 215 -11.14 0.09 20.16
N ILE A 216 -10.09 -0.74 20.17
CA ILE A 216 -10.16 -2.10 19.67
C ILE A 216 -9.91 -3.06 20.82
N HIS A 217 -10.98 -3.71 21.29
CA HIS A 217 -10.94 -4.68 22.40
C HIS A 217 -10.59 -6.08 21.91
N THR A 218 -9.87 -6.85 22.74
CA THR A 218 -9.65 -8.27 22.49
C THR A 218 -10.79 -9.08 23.14
N VAL A 219 -11.45 -9.92 22.34
CA VAL A 219 -12.37 -10.93 22.84
C VAL A 219 -11.62 -12.27 22.83
N HIS A 220 -11.16 -12.70 23.99
CA HIS A 220 -10.32 -13.87 24.13
C HIS A 220 -10.95 -15.12 23.51
N GLY A 221 -10.15 -15.88 22.79
CA GLY A 221 -10.60 -17.10 22.09
C GLY A 221 -11.39 -16.85 20.80
N VAL A 222 -11.90 -15.63 20.54
CA VAL A 222 -12.76 -15.31 19.38
C VAL A 222 -12.06 -14.36 18.42
N GLY A 223 -11.82 -13.10 18.80
CA GLY A 223 -11.30 -12.09 17.89
C GLY A 223 -11.21 -10.71 18.52
N TYR A 224 -11.73 -9.71 17.83
CA TYR A 224 -11.66 -8.31 18.24
C TYR A 224 -12.99 -7.58 18.05
N ARG A 225 -13.20 -6.51 18.82
CA ARG A 225 -14.43 -5.69 18.78
C ARG A 225 -14.09 -4.22 18.97
N TYR A 226 -14.79 -3.36 18.25
CA TYR A 226 -14.90 -1.92 18.49
C TYR A 226 -16.21 -1.61 19.20
N GLU A 227 -16.20 -0.81 20.26
CA GLU A 227 -17.39 -0.38 21.04
C GLU A 227 -17.80 1.06 20.80
#